data_998c0b7e5f5f2bf7d03fd690e1b9873e
#
_entry.id   998c0b7e5f5f2bf7d03fd690e1b9873e
#
_cell.length_a   1.000
_cell.length_b   1.000
_cell.length_c   1.000
_cell.angle_alpha   90.00
_cell.angle_beta   90.00
_cell.angle_gamma   90.00
#
_symmetry.space_group_name_H-M   'P 1'
#
loop_
_entity.id
_entity.type
_entity.pdbx_description
1 polymer ?
#
loop_
_entity_poly.entity_id
_entity_poly.type
_entity_poly.pdbx_seq_one_letter_code
_entity_poly.pdbx_strand_id
1 'polypeptide(L)'
;YVNAQGEQITITREIDDPKELEEAKKENLRGDRFQKLSMLDKQYPRNEHIESTPGLTLEYICNRFRSFASRIEGNPLYYSIDDIRRFITGLAVTKIMILQGMSGTGKTSLPVAWGKFTGVPATVVPVQPMWRERSDLIGYFNEFTKNFNETEVLKRIYASSFNNDVNLILLDEMNIARVEYYFAE
;
A
#
# COMPACT_ATOMS: atom_id res chain seq x y z
N TYR A 1 -6.54 27.55 -10.88
CA TYR A 1 -7.43 27.52 -9.69
C TYR A 1 -8.86 27.78 -10.14
N VAL A 2 -9.81 27.10 -9.51
CA VAL A 2 -11.25 27.37 -9.73
C VAL A 2 -11.72 28.18 -8.52
N ASN A 3 -12.34 29.37 -8.77
CA ASN A 3 -12.89 30.17 -7.69
C ASN A 3 -14.20 29.56 -7.13
N ALA A 4 -14.73 30.12 -6.06
CA ALA A 4 -15.98 29.65 -5.43
C ALA A 4 -17.20 29.72 -6.35
N GLN A 5 -17.11 30.37 -7.51
CA GLN A 5 -18.13 30.48 -8.55
C GLN A 5 -17.91 29.52 -9.73
N GLY A 6 -16.86 28.68 -9.70
CA GLY A 6 -16.58 27.69 -10.74
C GLY A 6 -15.84 28.21 -11.96
N GLU A 7 -15.28 29.43 -11.92
CA GLU A 7 -14.52 30.02 -13.00
C GLU A 7 -13.04 29.59 -12.90
N GLN A 8 -12.43 29.22 -14.03
CA GLN A 8 -10.99 28.99 -14.12
C GLN A 8 -10.23 30.30 -14.08
N ILE A 9 -9.56 30.58 -12.97
CA ILE A 9 -8.64 31.70 -12.86
C ILE A 9 -7.24 31.23 -13.17
N THR A 10 -6.68 31.61 -14.29
CA THR A 10 -5.26 31.44 -14.60
C THR A 10 -4.53 32.65 -13.99
N ILE A 11 -3.89 32.43 -12.83
CA ILE A 11 -3.01 33.45 -12.25
C ILE A 11 -1.65 33.30 -12.93
N THR A 12 -1.41 34.08 -13.95
CA THR A 12 -0.06 34.33 -14.48
C THR A 12 0.61 35.35 -13.57
N ARG A 13 1.38 34.87 -12.61
CA ARG A 13 2.32 35.68 -11.87
C ARG A 13 3.61 35.73 -12.69
N GLU A 14 4.01 36.88 -13.17
CA GLU A 14 5.35 37.10 -13.68
C GLU A 14 6.31 36.88 -12.48
N ILE A 15 7.13 35.81 -12.54
CA ILE A 15 8.16 35.54 -11.55
C ILE A 15 9.41 36.24 -12.05
N ASP A 16 9.69 37.42 -11.52
CA ASP A 16 10.85 38.24 -11.88
C ASP A 16 12.14 37.82 -11.15
N ASP A 17 12.04 36.97 -10.09
CA ASP A 17 13.20 36.46 -9.37
C ASP A 17 13.71 35.16 -9.99
N PRO A 18 14.97 35.08 -10.46
CA PRO A 18 15.57 33.89 -11.02
C PRO A 18 15.58 32.70 -10.04
N LYS A 19 15.61 32.96 -8.73
CA LYS A 19 15.56 31.90 -7.69
C LYS A 19 14.15 31.31 -7.56
N GLU A 20 13.10 32.13 -7.54
CA GLU A 20 11.71 31.65 -7.54
C GLU A 20 11.38 30.89 -8.83
N LEU A 21 11.93 31.30 -9.96
CA LEU A 21 11.79 30.59 -11.24
C LEU A 21 12.48 29.22 -11.22
N GLU A 22 13.66 29.11 -10.60
CA GLU A 22 14.36 27.84 -10.42
C GLU A 22 13.63 26.93 -9.43
N GLU A 23 13.08 27.48 -8.35
CA GLU A 23 12.28 26.71 -7.38
C GLU A 23 10.97 26.22 -7.99
N ALA A 24 10.24 27.06 -8.73
CA ALA A 24 9.04 26.67 -9.45
C ALA A 24 9.32 25.62 -10.55
N LYS A 25 10.47 25.71 -11.25
CA LYS A 25 10.93 24.69 -12.19
C LYS A 25 11.30 23.40 -11.48
N LYS A 26 11.91 23.45 -10.29
CA LYS A 26 12.22 22.27 -9.47
C LYS A 26 10.94 21.61 -8.92
N GLU A 27 9.94 22.40 -8.58
CA GLU A 27 8.65 21.91 -8.08
C GLU A 27 7.82 21.26 -9.20
N ASN A 28 7.76 21.85 -10.40
CA ASN A 28 7.17 21.23 -11.59
C ASN A 28 7.92 19.97 -12.03
N LEU A 29 9.25 19.98 -11.97
CA LEU A 29 10.08 18.79 -12.25
C LEU A 29 9.86 17.64 -11.23
N ARG A 30 9.50 17.95 -9.97
CA ARG A 30 9.15 16.93 -8.97
C ARG A 30 7.80 16.28 -9.28
N GLY A 31 6.80 17.03 -9.70
CA GLY A 31 5.50 16.50 -10.08
C GLY A 31 5.55 15.50 -11.23
N ASP A 32 6.37 15.79 -12.24
CA ASP A 32 6.50 14.95 -13.43
C ASP A 32 7.34 13.68 -13.22
N ARG A 33 8.19 13.64 -12.21
CA ARG A 33 9.07 12.47 -11.94
C ARG A 33 8.34 11.26 -11.35
N PHE A 34 7.25 11.49 -10.62
CA PHE A 34 6.45 10.49 -9.94
C PHE A 34 5.02 10.50 -10.48
N GLN A 35 4.86 10.09 -11.73
CA GLN A 35 3.58 10.21 -12.44
C GLN A 35 2.44 9.45 -11.76
N LYS A 36 2.69 8.24 -11.28
CA LYS A 36 1.68 7.41 -10.63
C LYS A 36 1.34 7.90 -9.23
N LEU A 37 2.34 8.32 -8.44
CA LEU A 37 2.10 8.90 -7.11
C LEU A 37 1.34 10.23 -7.20
N SER A 38 1.65 11.07 -8.19
CA SER A 38 0.93 12.32 -8.43
C SER A 38 -0.55 12.12 -8.82
N MET A 39 -0.87 10.97 -9.43
CA MET A 39 -2.27 10.59 -9.66
C MET A 39 -2.99 10.24 -8.36
N LEU A 40 -2.31 9.59 -7.41
CA LEU A 40 -2.87 9.25 -6.10
C LEU A 40 -3.18 10.52 -5.29
N ASP A 41 -2.33 11.55 -5.34
CA ASP A 41 -2.59 12.85 -4.68
C ASP A 41 -3.92 13.48 -5.12
N LYS A 42 -4.28 13.30 -6.39
CA LYS A 42 -5.53 13.81 -6.95
C LYS A 42 -6.74 12.94 -6.65
N GLN A 43 -6.53 11.65 -6.44
CA GLN A 43 -7.59 10.65 -6.28
C GLN A 43 -8.04 10.50 -4.82
N TYR A 44 -7.13 10.68 -3.87
CA TYR A 44 -7.39 10.42 -2.45
C TYR A 44 -7.27 11.69 -1.61
N PRO A 45 -8.38 12.28 -1.13
CA PRO A 45 -8.31 13.29 -0.08
C PRO A 45 -7.78 12.63 1.21
N ARG A 46 -6.89 13.32 1.93
CA ARG A 46 -6.40 12.83 3.22
C ARG A 46 -7.54 12.76 4.22
N ASN A 47 -7.82 11.57 4.73
CA ASN A 47 -8.77 11.35 5.81
C ASN A 47 -8.03 11.38 7.15
N GLU A 48 -8.33 12.38 7.97
CA GLU A 48 -7.67 12.58 9.28
C GLU A 48 -8.45 11.96 10.44
N HIS A 49 -9.65 11.42 10.23
CA HIS A 49 -10.52 10.98 11.33
C HIS A 49 -10.63 9.48 11.45
N ILE A 50 -10.22 8.94 12.60
CA ILE A 50 -10.44 7.54 12.99
C ILE A 50 -11.64 7.51 13.94
N GLU A 51 -12.76 6.91 13.50
CA GLU A 51 -13.86 6.59 14.40
C GLU A 51 -13.59 5.26 15.09
N SER A 52 -13.53 5.28 16.42
CA SER A 52 -13.48 4.04 17.21
C SER A 52 -14.88 3.44 17.34
N THR A 53 -15.03 2.13 17.06
CA THR A 53 -16.27 1.42 17.28
C THR A 53 -16.29 0.83 18.70
N PRO A 54 -17.10 1.37 19.65
CA PRO A 54 -17.19 0.84 20.99
C PRO A 54 -17.68 -0.61 20.99
N GLY A 55 -17.07 -1.46 21.85
CA GLY A 55 -17.50 -2.86 22.01
C GLY A 55 -16.94 -3.85 20.99
N LEU A 56 -16.06 -3.42 20.09
CA LEU A 56 -15.38 -4.32 19.15
C LEU A 56 -14.30 -5.11 19.90
N THR A 57 -14.55 -6.42 20.08
CA THR A 57 -13.58 -7.33 20.76
C THR A 57 -12.82 -8.16 19.74
N LEU A 58 -11.60 -8.59 20.10
CA LEU A 58 -10.79 -9.50 19.27
C LEU A 58 -11.57 -10.79 18.96
N GLU A 59 -12.27 -11.33 19.94
CA GLU A 59 -13.07 -12.54 19.77
C GLU A 59 -14.18 -12.34 18.72
N TYR A 60 -14.87 -11.22 18.78
CA TYR A 60 -15.91 -10.88 17.81
C TYR A 60 -15.34 -10.79 16.40
N ILE A 61 -14.22 -10.07 16.22
CA ILE A 61 -13.56 -9.91 14.92
C ILE A 61 -13.12 -11.27 14.38
N CYS A 62 -12.49 -12.12 15.20
CA CYS A 62 -12.03 -13.44 14.81
C CYS A 62 -13.18 -14.33 14.32
N ASN A 63 -14.29 -14.36 15.05
CA ASN A 63 -15.48 -15.16 14.70
C ASN A 63 -16.14 -14.64 13.42
N ARG A 64 -16.25 -13.32 13.26
CA ARG A 64 -16.80 -12.69 12.06
C ARG A 64 -15.93 -12.98 10.83
N PHE A 65 -14.61 -12.83 10.96
CA PHE A 65 -13.67 -13.12 9.88
C PHE A 65 -13.70 -14.61 9.51
N ARG A 66 -13.73 -15.53 10.47
CA ARG A 66 -13.84 -16.96 10.22
C ARG A 66 -15.10 -17.30 9.42
N SER A 67 -16.25 -16.73 9.82
CA SER A 67 -17.53 -16.91 9.12
C SER A 67 -17.49 -16.30 7.71
N PHE A 68 -16.84 -15.17 7.52
CA PHE A 68 -16.65 -14.55 6.22
C PHE A 68 -15.78 -15.43 5.31
N ALA A 69 -14.61 -15.86 5.78
CA ALA A 69 -13.66 -16.66 5.01
C ALA A 69 -14.27 -17.98 4.51
N SER A 70 -15.10 -18.65 5.35
CA SER A 70 -15.78 -19.89 4.97
C SER A 70 -16.91 -19.72 3.92
N ARG A 71 -17.31 -18.48 3.64
CA ARG A 71 -18.39 -18.14 2.67
C ARG A 71 -17.87 -17.45 1.41
N ILE A 72 -16.58 -17.36 1.21
CA ILE A 72 -16.03 -16.76 -0.01
C ILE A 72 -16.43 -17.65 -1.20
N GLU A 73 -17.17 -17.06 -2.13
CA GLU A 73 -17.60 -17.76 -3.34
C GLU A 73 -16.43 -18.25 -4.18
N GLY A 74 -16.53 -19.47 -4.68
CA GLY A 74 -15.52 -20.11 -5.53
C GLY A 74 -14.27 -20.64 -4.81
N ASN A 75 -13.96 -20.12 -3.62
CA ASN A 75 -12.81 -20.59 -2.83
C ASN A 75 -13.03 -20.39 -1.33
N PRO A 76 -13.89 -21.18 -0.68
CA PRO A 76 -14.11 -21.11 0.76
C PRO A 76 -12.86 -21.49 1.53
N LEU A 77 -12.53 -20.69 2.55
CA LEU A 77 -11.29 -20.87 3.34
C LEU A 77 -11.65 -21.24 4.78
N TYR A 78 -11.02 -22.29 5.28
CA TYR A 78 -11.25 -22.81 6.63
C TYR A 78 -9.99 -22.70 7.46
N TYR A 79 -9.98 -21.75 8.40
CA TYR A 79 -8.88 -21.54 9.34
C TYR A 79 -9.31 -21.90 10.76
N SER A 80 -8.36 -22.38 11.57
CA SER A 80 -8.57 -22.52 13.00
C SER A 80 -8.76 -21.14 13.64
N ILE A 81 -9.50 -21.07 14.74
CA ILE A 81 -9.67 -19.79 15.46
C ILE A 81 -8.33 -19.28 16.00
N ASP A 82 -7.43 -20.18 16.35
CA ASP A 82 -6.11 -19.83 16.87
C ASP A 82 -5.20 -19.24 15.80
N ASP A 83 -5.25 -19.74 14.56
CA ASP A 83 -4.49 -19.17 13.45
C ASP A 83 -5.00 -17.76 13.13
N ILE A 84 -6.32 -17.57 13.12
CA ILE A 84 -6.93 -16.26 12.93
C ILE A 84 -6.51 -15.30 14.05
N ARG A 85 -6.54 -15.74 15.31
CA ARG A 85 -6.11 -14.90 16.45
C ARG A 85 -4.65 -14.50 16.33
N ARG A 86 -3.76 -15.46 16.03
CA ARG A 86 -2.33 -15.18 15.83
C ARG A 86 -2.11 -14.18 14.71
N PHE A 87 -2.81 -14.34 13.60
CA PHE A 87 -2.71 -13.43 12.48
C PHE A 87 -3.17 -12.01 12.84
N ILE A 88 -4.37 -11.86 13.40
CA ILE A 88 -4.93 -10.53 13.76
C ILE A 88 -4.10 -9.88 14.86
N THR A 89 -3.68 -10.64 15.88
CA THR A 89 -2.83 -10.12 16.96
C THR A 89 -1.46 -9.69 16.40
N GLY A 90 -0.89 -10.47 15.49
CA GLY A 90 0.36 -10.12 14.82
C GLY A 90 0.24 -8.80 14.06
N LEU A 91 -0.83 -8.60 13.28
CA LEU A 91 -1.08 -7.32 12.59
C LEU A 91 -1.22 -6.14 13.55
N ALA A 92 -1.82 -6.37 14.71
CA ALA A 92 -2.01 -5.30 15.71
C ALA A 92 -0.73 -4.89 16.44
N VAL A 93 0.22 -5.83 16.60
CA VAL A 93 1.45 -5.63 17.39
C VAL A 93 2.65 -5.27 16.53
N THR A 94 2.73 -5.81 15.31
CA THR A 94 3.89 -5.67 14.43
C THR A 94 3.50 -5.09 13.08
N LYS A 95 4.42 -4.33 12.50
CA LYS A 95 4.28 -3.83 11.11
C LYS A 95 4.75 -4.84 10.06
N ILE A 96 5.48 -5.87 10.50
CA ILE A 96 6.03 -6.93 9.63
C ILE A 96 5.66 -8.27 10.23
N MET A 97 5.12 -9.18 9.42
CA MET A 97 4.76 -10.52 9.81
C MET A 97 5.27 -11.53 8.78
N ILE A 98 5.86 -12.62 9.25
CA ILE A 98 6.30 -13.72 8.39
C ILE A 98 5.32 -14.90 8.56
N LEU A 99 4.66 -15.26 7.46
CA LEU A 99 3.78 -16.44 7.40
C LEU A 99 4.57 -17.62 6.84
N GLN A 100 4.89 -18.58 7.70
CA GLN A 100 5.61 -19.79 7.34
C GLN A 100 4.68 -21.01 7.36
N GLY A 101 4.89 -21.95 6.45
CA GLY A 101 4.14 -23.21 6.40
C GLY A 101 4.31 -23.91 5.05
N MET A 102 3.80 -25.13 4.93
CA MET A 102 3.83 -25.90 3.69
C MET A 102 3.02 -25.23 2.57
N SER A 103 3.29 -25.59 1.32
CA SER A 103 2.48 -25.13 0.18
C SER A 103 1.03 -25.58 0.35
N GLY A 104 0.08 -24.73 -0.08
CA GLY A 104 -1.35 -25.03 -0.01
C GLY A 104 -2.01 -24.82 1.37
N THR A 105 -1.28 -24.40 2.41
CA THR A 105 -1.85 -24.17 3.75
C THR A 105 -2.60 -22.83 3.90
N GLY A 106 -2.76 -22.08 2.82
CA GLY A 106 -3.53 -20.83 2.82
C GLY A 106 -2.75 -19.59 3.28
N LYS A 107 -1.40 -19.63 3.29
CA LYS A 107 -0.56 -18.47 3.70
C LYS A 107 -0.88 -17.19 2.93
N THR A 108 -0.92 -17.29 1.61
CA THR A 108 -1.26 -16.15 0.73
C THR A 108 -2.75 -15.81 0.80
N SER A 109 -3.61 -16.83 0.93
CA SER A 109 -5.07 -16.63 0.96
C SER A 109 -5.55 -15.94 2.22
N LEU A 110 -4.88 -16.11 3.36
CA LEU A 110 -5.30 -15.53 4.65
C LEU A 110 -5.26 -13.98 4.64
N PRO A 111 -4.13 -13.32 4.30
CA PRO A 111 -4.08 -11.86 4.22
C PRO A 111 -4.96 -11.31 3.07
N VAL A 112 -5.11 -12.05 1.97
CA VAL A 112 -6.00 -11.65 0.87
C VAL A 112 -7.47 -11.68 1.33
N ALA A 113 -7.90 -12.73 2.03
CA ALA A 113 -9.23 -12.82 2.61
C ALA A 113 -9.48 -11.73 3.66
N TRP A 114 -8.47 -11.44 4.48
CA TRP A 114 -8.54 -10.33 5.45
C TRP A 114 -8.76 -8.98 4.77
N GLY A 115 -8.01 -8.68 3.72
CA GLY A 115 -8.19 -7.46 2.96
C GLY A 115 -9.60 -7.32 2.37
N LYS A 116 -10.18 -8.43 1.87
CA LYS A 116 -11.58 -8.46 1.42
C LYS A 116 -12.56 -8.22 2.57
N PHE A 117 -12.29 -8.79 3.74
CA PHE A 117 -13.14 -8.65 4.93
C PHE A 117 -13.16 -7.22 5.47
N THR A 118 -12.02 -6.54 5.47
CA THR A 118 -11.89 -5.16 5.94
C THR A 118 -12.30 -4.12 4.88
N GLY A 119 -12.55 -4.54 3.64
CA GLY A 119 -12.84 -3.62 2.52
C GLY A 119 -11.58 -2.97 1.91
N VAL A 120 -10.38 -3.30 2.40
CA VAL A 120 -9.10 -2.79 1.90
C VAL A 120 -8.29 -3.94 1.30
N PRO A 121 -8.40 -4.19 -0.01
CA PRO A 121 -7.73 -5.33 -0.64
C PRO A 121 -6.22 -5.35 -0.39
N ALA A 122 -5.69 -6.51 -0.02
CA ALA A 122 -4.26 -6.71 0.12
C ALA A 122 -3.57 -6.59 -1.26
N THR A 123 -2.43 -5.91 -1.28
CA THR A 123 -1.58 -5.84 -2.47
C THR A 123 -0.62 -7.01 -2.48
N VAL A 124 -0.82 -7.95 -3.41
CA VAL A 124 0.06 -9.12 -3.56
C VAL A 124 1.16 -8.78 -4.54
N VAL A 125 2.40 -8.92 -4.11
CA VAL A 125 3.61 -8.62 -4.87
C VAL A 125 4.44 -9.91 -4.97
N PRO A 126 4.44 -10.59 -6.12
CA PRO A 126 5.28 -11.78 -6.30
C PRO A 126 6.75 -11.36 -6.39
N VAL A 127 7.55 -11.91 -5.49
CA VAL A 127 9.01 -11.73 -5.54
C VAL A 127 9.57 -12.46 -6.76
N GLN A 128 10.49 -11.81 -7.48
CA GLN A 128 11.07 -12.39 -8.69
C GLN A 128 12.49 -12.91 -8.42
N PRO A 129 12.91 -14.01 -9.06
CA PRO A 129 14.25 -14.59 -8.86
C PRO A 129 15.41 -13.64 -9.19
N MET A 130 15.13 -12.61 -10.01
CA MET A 130 16.13 -11.64 -10.45
C MET A 130 16.33 -10.47 -9.47
N TRP A 131 15.52 -10.36 -8.43
CA TRP A 131 15.65 -9.26 -7.46
C TRP A 131 16.98 -9.34 -6.71
N ARG A 132 17.75 -8.27 -6.74
CA ARG A 132 19.09 -8.16 -6.16
C ARG A 132 19.30 -6.89 -5.38
N GLU A 133 18.41 -5.92 -5.51
CA GLU A 133 18.58 -4.58 -4.94
C GLU A 133 17.26 -4.06 -4.39
N ARG A 134 17.34 -3.10 -3.47
CA ARG A 134 16.17 -2.40 -2.93
C ARG A 134 15.34 -1.71 -4.01
N SER A 135 15.99 -1.28 -5.07
CA SER A 135 15.37 -0.69 -6.25
C SER A 135 14.36 -1.62 -6.94
N ASP A 136 14.53 -2.94 -6.83
CA ASP A 136 13.58 -3.91 -7.36
C ASP A 136 12.26 -3.88 -6.57
N LEU A 137 12.32 -3.61 -5.25
CA LEU A 137 11.16 -3.53 -4.38
C LEU A 137 10.47 -2.16 -4.43
N ILE A 138 11.22 -1.08 -4.34
CA ILE A 138 10.68 0.28 -4.18
C ILE A 138 10.60 1.03 -5.51
N GLY A 139 11.52 0.72 -6.44
CA GLY A 139 11.68 1.44 -7.70
C GLY A 139 12.98 2.23 -7.78
N TYR A 140 13.23 2.80 -8.93
CA TYR A 140 14.46 3.54 -9.21
C TYR A 140 14.23 4.71 -10.17
N PHE A 141 15.11 5.69 -10.10
CA PHE A 141 15.11 6.80 -11.04
C PHE A 141 15.77 6.39 -12.35
N ASN A 142 15.05 6.55 -13.46
CA ASN A 142 15.57 6.27 -14.79
C ASN A 142 16.17 7.55 -15.39
N GLU A 143 17.50 7.56 -15.54
CA GLU A 143 18.25 8.70 -16.05
C GLU A 143 17.92 9.06 -17.51
N PHE A 144 17.47 8.09 -18.30
CA PHE A 144 17.13 8.33 -19.70
C PHE A 144 15.76 8.98 -19.85
N THR A 145 14.76 8.47 -19.17
CA THR A 145 13.39 9.01 -19.23
C THR A 145 13.16 10.16 -18.26
N LYS A 146 14.13 10.40 -17.34
CA LYS A 146 14.02 11.39 -16.25
C LYS A 146 12.84 11.18 -15.32
N ASN A 147 12.27 9.97 -15.32
CA ASN A 147 11.13 9.56 -14.48
C ASN A 147 11.57 8.53 -13.46
N PHE A 148 10.84 8.47 -12.34
CA PHE A 148 10.98 7.40 -11.36
C PHE A 148 10.13 6.20 -11.79
N ASN A 149 10.74 5.01 -11.83
CA ASN A 149 10.03 3.75 -12.10
C ASN A 149 9.38 3.25 -10.80
N GLU A 150 8.11 3.58 -10.64
CA GLU A 150 7.33 3.33 -9.43
C GLU A 150 6.80 1.89 -9.41
N THR A 151 7.14 1.13 -8.35
CA THR A 151 6.61 -0.22 -8.12
C THR A 151 5.24 -0.19 -7.47
N GLU A 152 4.55 -1.34 -7.47
CA GLU A 152 3.27 -1.49 -6.75
C GLU A 152 3.45 -1.35 -5.23
N VAL A 153 4.60 -1.79 -4.69
CA VAL A 153 4.95 -1.61 -3.27
C VAL A 153 5.01 -0.13 -2.91
N LEU A 154 5.78 0.65 -3.69
CA LEU A 154 5.90 2.09 -3.46
C LEU A 154 4.54 2.78 -3.53
N LYS A 155 3.75 2.48 -4.56
CA LYS A 155 2.41 3.06 -4.72
C LYS A 155 1.51 2.75 -3.53
N ARG A 156 1.54 1.51 -3.03
CA ARG A 156 0.70 1.11 -1.89
C ARG A 156 1.15 1.76 -0.58
N ILE A 157 2.46 1.83 -0.34
CA ILE A 157 3.00 2.56 0.81
C ILE A 157 2.56 4.03 0.75
N TYR A 158 2.69 4.65 -0.40
CA TYR A 158 2.28 6.04 -0.58
C TYR A 158 0.77 6.22 -0.37
N ALA A 159 -0.06 5.39 -1.01
CA ALA A 159 -1.51 5.43 -0.86
C ALA A 159 -1.97 5.23 0.60
N SER A 160 -1.25 4.44 1.39
CA SER A 160 -1.56 4.23 2.80
C SER A 160 -1.39 5.48 3.67
N SER A 161 -0.66 6.50 3.20
CA SER A 161 -0.52 7.78 3.90
C SER A 161 -1.75 8.68 3.83
N PHE A 162 -2.72 8.35 2.95
CA PHE A 162 -3.95 9.13 2.78
C PHE A 162 -5.12 8.63 3.62
N ASN A 163 -5.01 7.46 4.22
CA ASN A 163 -6.07 6.86 5.02
C ASN A 163 -5.52 6.23 6.31
N ASN A 164 -6.43 5.90 7.22
CA ASN A 164 -6.12 5.25 8.49
C ASN A 164 -6.44 3.74 8.46
N ASP A 165 -6.66 3.18 7.28
CA ASP A 165 -7.00 1.78 7.12
C ASP A 165 -5.78 0.87 7.29
N VAL A 166 -6.04 -0.39 7.65
CA VAL A 166 -5.00 -1.41 7.69
C VAL A 166 -4.66 -1.85 6.26
N ASN A 167 -3.60 -1.27 5.71
CA ASN A 167 -3.11 -1.61 4.39
C ASN A 167 -2.13 -2.78 4.44
N LEU A 168 -2.40 -3.86 3.70
CA LEU A 168 -1.54 -5.03 3.63
C LEU A 168 -0.78 -5.09 2.32
N ILE A 169 0.54 -5.23 2.42
CA ILE A 169 1.42 -5.57 1.30
C ILE A 169 1.97 -6.96 1.57
N LEU A 170 1.66 -7.89 0.70
CA LEU A 170 2.07 -9.29 0.80
C LEU A 170 3.18 -9.55 -0.22
N LEU A 171 4.39 -9.79 0.27
CA LEU A 171 5.48 -10.29 -0.57
C LEU A 171 5.32 -11.81 -0.67
N ASP A 172 4.89 -12.28 -1.82
CA ASP A 172 4.65 -13.71 -2.05
C ASP A 172 5.91 -14.39 -2.57
N GLU A 173 6.15 -15.64 -2.12
CA GLU A 173 7.33 -16.42 -2.46
C GLU A 173 8.66 -15.70 -2.17
N MET A 174 8.73 -15.00 -1.03
CA MET A 174 9.88 -14.14 -0.68
C MET A 174 11.24 -14.88 -0.63
N ASN A 175 11.22 -16.20 -0.52
CA ASN A 175 12.41 -17.05 -0.49
C ASN A 175 13.00 -17.34 -1.89
N ILE A 176 12.34 -16.93 -2.96
CA ILE A 176 12.79 -17.18 -4.35
C ILE A 176 14.01 -16.32 -4.73
N ALA A 177 14.14 -15.16 -4.08
CA ALA A 177 15.32 -14.30 -4.12
C ALA A 177 15.90 -14.14 -2.72
N ARG A 178 17.15 -13.70 -2.61
CA ARG A 178 17.78 -13.45 -1.32
C ARG A 178 17.17 -12.21 -0.69
N VAL A 179 16.41 -12.40 0.37
CA VAL A 179 15.64 -11.33 1.05
C VAL A 179 16.55 -10.20 1.56
N GLU A 180 17.76 -10.51 1.98
CA GLU A 180 18.75 -9.55 2.43
C GLU A 180 19.21 -8.56 1.34
N TYR A 181 18.96 -8.84 0.08
CA TYR A 181 19.35 -7.93 -0.99
C TYR A 181 18.29 -6.88 -1.29
N TYR A 182 17.03 -7.25 -1.28
CA TYR A 182 15.96 -6.34 -1.65
C TYR A 182 15.18 -5.77 -0.45
N PHE A 183 15.35 -6.37 0.74
CA PHE A 183 14.60 -5.98 1.94
C PHE A 183 15.48 -5.51 3.11
N ALA A 184 16.81 -5.70 3.06
CA ALA A 184 17.70 -5.22 4.11
C ALA A 184 17.90 -3.71 4.04
N GLU A 185 17.91 -3.05 5.21
CA GLU A 185 18.13 -1.62 5.57
C GLU A 185 17.74 -0.55 4.54
#